data_d453f14c4b2aea5b77cebb6000b30b22
#
_entry.id   d453f14c4b2aea5b77cebb6000b30b22
#
_cell.length_a   1.000
_cell.length_b   1.000
_cell.length_c   1.000
_cell.angle_alpha   90.00
_cell.angle_beta   90.00
_cell.angle_gamma   90.00
#
_symmetry.space_group_name_H-M   'P 1'
#
loop_
_entity.id
_entity.type
_entity.pdbx_description
1 polymer ?
#
loop_
_entity_poly.entity_id
_entity_poly.type
_entity_poly.pdbx_seq_one_letter_code
_entity_poly.pdbx_strand_id
1 'polypeptide(L)'
;MIKSKHINLIIALTLLIAVVFTTVFMFNPQLFGIIKESAQPEYASKVFNKDNIISMDINVDEEDWNEMLENATDKEYISCDITINGTTFYSVGIRPKGNSSLSMVANDDTTDRFSFKIEFDHYVKHQSCFGLDKMTINNIYSDSTYMKEYLSYDLMNSMGISTPLYSYADVKVNGEDWGFYLAVEALEESFAYRNFGPTYGMLYKPESMEMGRNDKDDNQERRNVQPNNEDQGNAQQNNEDQENIQRENGQQPFNPQQGNFGEKMGAEGSGGGSDLKYIDDDVDSYPNIFDNSVFDSKKSDYKRVIKALKNLNDGTDLEKYIDVDEVLRYFAVNTVLVNLDSYVSNMKHNYYLYEKDGQLSILPWDYNLSFAGFQSGNASSAVNFPIDTPVSGVELSERPLIAKLLEVGEYKDKYHQYIQDILDDYFNNGKFEDTIDKLDSQISEYVENDASAFYTYEEYLKGLSALKEFGKLRAQSIEGQLNGTIPSTTDEQSENQDKLIDSSGINLSDLGSQGGMKGENRQPGNMPDMNVMKKAQDIIGSVDDSELTEEQIQQLKDLGLTEEQIEMMKNMKNSNR
;
A
#
# COMPACT_ATOMS: atom_id res chain seq x y z
N MET A 1 31.47 -65.01 10.38
CA MET A 1 31.41 -64.43 9.02
C MET A 1 30.15 -64.95 8.35
N ILE A 2 29.16 -64.09 8.11
CA ILE A 2 27.94 -64.44 7.44
C ILE A 2 28.25 -64.52 5.92
N LYS A 3 28.33 -65.73 5.41
CA LYS A 3 28.49 -65.99 3.95
C LYS A 3 27.10 -66.06 3.32
N SER A 4 26.47 -64.93 3.07
CA SER A 4 25.24 -64.88 2.27
C SER A 4 25.60 -64.56 0.84
N LYS A 5 25.07 -65.34 -0.14
CA LYS A 5 25.20 -65.07 -1.58
C LYS A 5 24.61 -63.72 -2.00
N HIS A 6 23.79 -63.12 -1.12
CA HIS A 6 23.07 -61.87 -1.37
C HIS A 6 23.61 -60.69 -0.58
N ILE A 7 24.75 -60.81 0.11
CA ILE A 7 25.26 -59.74 1.00
C ILE A 7 25.52 -58.44 0.23
N ASN A 8 26.07 -58.51 -0.98
CA ASN A 8 26.32 -57.35 -1.81
C ASN A 8 25.03 -56.67 -2.30
N LEU A 9 24.00 -57.50 -2.61
CA LEU A 9 22.68 -56.97 -2.98
C LEU A 9 22.00 -56.26 -1.81
N ILE A 10 22.10 -56.83 -0.60
CA ILE A 10 21.53 -56.20 0.61
C ILE A 10 22.25 -54.89 0.91
N ILE A 11 23.59 -54.84 0.83
CA ILE A 11 24.38 -53.62 1.02
C ILE A 11 23.98 -52.55 -0.02
N ALA A 12 23.87 -52.92 -1.29
CA ALA A 12 23.47 -51.99 -2.36
C ALA A 12 22.06 -51.45 -2.14
N LEU A 13 21.11 -52.28 -1.72
CA LEU A 13 19.74 -51.87 -1.43
C LEU A 13 19.66 -50.94 -0.20
N THR A 14 20.42 -51.25 0.85
CA THR A 14 20.49 -50.39 2.05
C THR A 14 21.11 -49.04 1.75
N LEU A 15 22.17 -48.98 0.94
CA LEU A 15 22.75 -47.71 0.49
C LEU A 15 21.78 -46.91 -0.38
N LEU A 16 21.07 -47.58 -1.28
CA LEU A 16 20.07 -46.92 -2.12
C LEU A 16 18.93 -46.31 -1.25
N ILE A 17 18.43 -47.08 -0.30
CA ILE A 17 17.40 -46.60 0.66
C ILE A 17 17.93 -45.42 1.50
N ALA A 18 19.17 -45.49 1.97
CA ALA A 18 19.79 -44.39 2.71
C ALA A 18 19.93 -43.11 1.86
N VAL A 19 20.33 -43.25 0.59
CA VAL A 19 20.43 -42.11 -0.34
C VAL A 19 19.04 -41.53 -0.62
N VAL A 20 18.06 -42.36 -0.91
CA VAL A 20 16.67 -41.90 -1.14
C VAL A 20 16.13 -41.21 0.13
N PHE A 21 16.33 -41.82 1.31
CA PHE A 21 15.90 -41.24 2.57
C PHE A 21 16.55 -39.88 2.86
N THR A 22 17.89 -39.79 2.68
CA THR A 22 18.60 -38.51 2.84
C THR A 22 18.17 -37.47 1.80
N THR A 23 17.91 -37.88 0.56
CA THR A 23 17.41 -36.97 -0.46
C THR A 23 16.02 -36.46 -0.11
N VAL A 24 15.09 -37.34 0.26
CA VAL A 24 13.74 -36.95 0.70
C VAL A 24 13.81 -36.06 1.95
N PHE A 25 14.67 -36.38 2.90
CA PHE A 25 14.87 -35.59 4.12
C PHE A 25 15.44 -34.18 3.81
N MET A 26 16.37 -34.07 2.86
CA MET A 26 16.94 -32.77 2.47
C MET A 26 15.95 -31.90 1.69
N PHE A 27 15.13 -32.49 0.82
CA PHE A 27 14.21 -31.73 -0.04
C PHE A 27 12.81 -31.57 0.56
N ASN A 28 12.41 -32.41 1.53
CA ASN A 28 11.09 -32.36 2.16
C ASN A 28 11.20 -32.56 3.70
N PRO A 29 11.91 -31.69 4.43
CA PRO A 29 12.05 -31.84 5.89
C PRO A 29 10.72 -31.79 6.63
N GLN A 30 9.71 -31.15 6.06
CA GLN A 30 8.35 -31.04 6.61
C GLN A 30 7.65 -32.40 6.76
N LEU A 31 7.94 -33.39 5.88
CA LEU A 31 7.42 -34.75 5.99
C LEU A 31 7.88 -35.49 7.26
N PHE A 32 8.93 -35.01 7.89
CA PHE A 32 9.51 -35.57 9.12
C PHE A 32 9.21 -34.69 10.35
N GLY A 33 8.26 -33.74 10.24
CA GLY A 33 7.89 -32.85 11.34
C GLY A 33 8.98 -31.83 11.70
N ILE A 34 10.00 -31.70 10.86
CA ILE A 34 10.97 -30.62 10.99
C ILE A 34 10.37 -29.41 10.28
N ILE A 35 9.59 -28.67 11.03
CA ILE A 35 9.33 -27.28 10.70
C ILE A 35 10.70 -26.59 10.87
N LYS A 36 11.35 -26.21 9.77
CA LYS A 36 12.35 -25.15 9.83
C LYS A 36 11.57 -23.92 10.31
N GLU A 37 11.57 -23.64 11.59
CA GLU A 37 11.53 -22.24 12.00
C GLU A 37 12.69 -21.61 11.24
N SER A 38 12.42 -20.86 10.20
CA SER A 38 13.43 -20.00 9.62
C SER A 38 13.81 -19.07 10.76
N ALA A 39 15.03 -19.20 11.26
CA ALA A 39 15.50 -18.32 12.30
C ALA A 39 15.22 -16.90 11.80
N GLN A 40 14.35 -16.18 12.51
CA GLN A 40 14.02 -14.80 12.15
C GLN A 40 15.34 -14.04 11.98
N PRO A 41 15.48 -13.23 10.95
CA PRO A 41 16.71 -12.49 10.73
C PRO A 41 16.99 -11.58 11.93
N GLU A 42 18.25 -11.28 12.17
CA GLU A 42 18.70 -10.54 13.35
C GLU A 42 18.00 -9.16 13.45
N TYR A 43 17.76 -8.49 12.32
CA TYR A 43 17.06 -7.20 12.29
C TYR A 43 15.61 -7.28 12.80
N ALA A 44 14.94 -8.43 12.69
CA ALA A 44 13.57 -8.58 13.18
C ALA A 44 13.48 -8.35 14.70
N SER A 45 14.48 -8.79 15.46
CA SER A 45 14.52 -8.58 16.90
C SER A 45 15.28 -7.35 17.34
N LYS A 46 16.29 -6.89 16.56
CA LYS A 46 17.12 -5.74 16.92
C LYS A 46 16.55 -4.41 16.48
N VAL A 47 15.78 -4.39 15.40
CA VAL A 47 15.17 -3.16 14.84
C VAL A 47 13.67 -3.19 15.08
N PHE A 48 12.96 -4.22 14.61
CA PHE A 48 11.51 -4.28 14.60
C PHE A 48 10.89 -5.03 15.81
N ASN A 49 11.50 -4.88 16.99
CA ASN A 49 10.90 -5.40 18.22
C ASN A 49 9.71 -4.52 18.62
N LYS A 50 8.49 -5.04 18.51
CA LYS A 50 7.23 -4.33 18.77
C LYS A 50 7.04 -3.87 20.22
N ASP A 51 7.82 -4.40 21.16
CA ASP A 51 7.74 -4.00 22.57
C ASP A 51 8.64 -2.79 22.89
N ASN A 52 9.43 -2.31 21.93
CA ASN A 52 10.34 -1.18 22.10
C ASN A 52 10.15 -0.15 20.98
N ILE A 53 10.31 1.12 21.33
CA ILE A 53 10.44 2.21 20.37
C ILE A 53 11.87 2.22 19.85
N ILE A 54 12.06 2.29 18.54
CA ILE A 54 13.37 2.44 17.91
C ILE A 54 13.93 3.81 18.27
N SER A 55 15.12 3.86 18.86
CA SER A 55 15.88 5.10 18.96
C SER A 55 16.70 5.26 17.70
N MET A 56 16.45 6.32 16.93
CA MET A 56 17.13 6.62 15.66
C MET A 56 17.73 8.02 15.71
N ASP A 57 19.04 8.15 15.43
CA ASP A 57 19.72 9.43 15.28
C ASP A 57 20.41 9.49 13.92
N ILE A 58 19.99 10.43 13.08
CA ILE A 58 20.50 10.69 11.74
C ILE A 58 21.53 11.79 11.84
N ASN A 59 22.81 11.45 11.63
CA ASN A 59 23.94 12.37 11.67
C ASN A 59 24.33 12.74 10.24
N VAL A 60 24.11 13.97 9.86
CA VAL A 60 24.20 14.44 8.47
C VAL A 60 24.77 15.85 8.42
N ASP A 61 25.40 16.25 7.30
CA ASP A 61 25.75 17.64 7.06
C ASP A 61 24.49 18.52 7.01
N GLU A 62 24.52 19.65 7.71
CA GLU A 62 23.35 20.52 7.83
C GLU A 62 22.96 21.18 6.49
N GLU A 63 23.94 21.49 5.64
CA GLU A 63 23.69 22.07 4.31
C GLU A 63 23.06 21.03 3.38
N ASP A 64 23.59 19.81 3.35
CA ASP A 64 23.04 18.69 2.55
C ASP A 64 21.61 18.34 3.01
N TRP A 65 21.36 18.33 4.34
CA TRP A 65 20.02 18.05 4.89
C TRP A 65 19.00 19.09 4.47
N ASN A 66 19.34 20.38 4.60
CA ASN A 66 18.45 21.47 4.24
C ASN A 66 18.19 21.51 2.73
N GLU A 67 19.23 21.30 1.89
CA GLU A 67 19.07 21.21 0.43
C GLU A 67 18.15 20.06 0.02
N MET A 68 18.29 18.88 0.66
CA MET A 68 17.40 17.74 0.43
C MET A 68 15.94 18.05 0.79
N LEU A 69 15.68 18.75 1.90
CA LEU A 69 14.32 19.13 2.30
C LEU A 69 13.70 20.16 1.36
N GLU A 70 14.47 21.17 0.94
CA GLU A 70 14.03 22.19 -0.03
C GLU A 70 13.69 21.58 -1.40
N ASN A 71 14.40 20.52 -1.80
CA ASN A 71 14.22 19.81 -3.06
C ASN A 71 13.61 18.41 -2.87
N ALA A 72 12.77 18.21 -1.84
CA ALA A 72 12.26 16.91 -1.43
C ALA A 72 11.58 16.13 -2.55
N THR A 73 10.95 16.82 -3.52
CA THR A 73 10.27 16.21 -4.68
C THR A 73 11.21 15.57 -5.69
N ASP A 74 12.50 15.92 -5.68
CA ASP A 74 13.50 15.34 -6.57
C ASP A 74 13.92 13.94 -6.10
N LYS A 75 13.66 13.62 -4.83
CA LYS A 75 13.91 12.30 -4.21
C LYS A 75 15.36 11.84 -4.33
N GLU A 76 16.31 12.78 -4.30
CA GLU A 76 17.73 12.47 -4.38
C GLU A 76 18.29 11.96 -3.04
N TYR A 77 19.21 11.01 -3.11
CA TYR A 77 19.87 10.47 -1.93
C TYR A 77 21.01 11.39 -1.46
N ILE A 78 21.05 11.62 -0.15
CA ILE A 78 22.22 12.18 0.53
C ILE A 78 22.85 11.12 1.43
N SER A 79 24.16 11.31 1.74
CA SER A 79 24.90 10.43 2.64
C SER A 79 24.78 10.88 4.08
N CYS A 80 24.46 9.97 4.99
CA CYS A 80 24.43 10.22 6.42
C CYS A 80 24.98 9.04 7.22
N ASP A 81 25.24 9.25 8.50
CA ASP A 81 25.51 8.18 9.46
C ASP A 81 24.26 7.99 10.32
N ILE A 82 23.75 6.78 10.45
CA ILE A 82 22.52 6.51 11.22
C ILE A 82 22.85 5.62 12.40
N THR A 83 22.47 6.07 13.60
CA THR A 83 22.54 5.27 14.82
C THR A 83 21.17 4.72 15.13
N ILE A 84 21.03 3.38 15.12
CA ILE A 84 19.80 2.65 15.44
C ILE A 84 20.03 1.81 16.71
N ASN A 85 19.27 2.08 17.76
CA ASN A 85 19.36 1.38 19.04
C ASN A 85 20.82 1.29 19.57
N GLY A 86 21.59 2.37 19.42
CA GLY A 86 22.97 2.49 19.86
C GLY A 86 24.03 1.86 18.94
N THR A 87 23.65 1.36 17.77
CA THR A 87 24.59 0.88 16.74
C THR A 87 24.63 1.85 15.55
N THR A 88 25.81 2.33 15.20
CA THR A 88 26.00 3.29 14.10
C THR A 88 26.35 2.59 12.79
N PHE A 89 25.64 2.95 11.72
CA PHE A 89 25.88 2.56 10.34
C PHE A 89 26.36 3.80 9.58
N TYR A 90 27.52 3.71 8.92
CA TYR A 90 28.19 4.84 8.30
C TYR A 90 27.89 4.91 6.81
N SER A 91 27.81 6.14 6.26
CA SER A 91 27.60 6.38 4.82
C SER A 91 26.35 5.64 4.28
N VAL A 92 25.24 5.80 4.97
CA VAL A 92 23.92 5.28 4.59
C VAL A 92 23.25 6.29 3.65
N GLY A 93 22.52 5.81 2.66
CA GLY A 93 21.69 6.66 1.80
C GLY A 93 20.36 6.97 2.48
N ILE A 94 19.99 8.25 2.53
CA ILE A 94 18.66 8.71 2.96
C ILE A 94 18.07 9.67 1.95
N ARG A 95 16.76 9.57 1.68
CA ARG A 95 16.02 10.50 0.83
C ARG A 95 14.56 10.62 1.24
N PRO A 96 13.87 11.71 0.87
CA PRO A 96 12.42 11.81 1.01
C PRO A 96 11.70 10.74 0.16
N LYS A 97 10.54 10.28 0.63
CA LYS A 97 9.71 9.29 -0.07
C LYS A 97 8.24 9.68 -0.04
N GLY A 98 7.49 9.10 -0.93
CA GLY A 98 6.04 9.28 -1.09
C GLY A 98 5.71 9.91 -2.45
N ASN A 99 4.43 10.02 -2.73
CA ASN A 99 3.91 10.70 -3.92
C ASN A 99 2.96 11.83 -3.50
N SER A 100 1.70 11.53 -3.19
CA SER A 100 0.73 12.56 -2.77
C SER A 100 1.11 13.22 -1.44
N SER A 101 1.48 12.43 -0.43
CA SER A 101 1.91 12.95 0.88
C SER A 101 3.18 13.78 0.79
N LEU A 102 4.17 13.34 -0.02
CA LEU A 102 5.38 14.12 -0.27
C LEU A 102 5.05 15.49 -0.87
N SER A 103 4.22 15.52 -1.93
CA SER A 103 3.80 16.76 -2.58
C SER A 103 3.00 17.66 -1.63
N MET A 104 2.19 17.09 -0.75
CA MET A 104 1.40 17.86 0.23
C MET A 104 2.31 18.51 1.28
N VAL A 105 3.28 17.78 1.82
CA VAL A 105 4.27 18.34 2.77
C VAL A 105 5.17 19.37 2.07
N ALA A 106 5.65 19.09 0.87
CA ALA A 106 6.50 20.03 0.11
C ALA A 106 5.79 21.35 -0.27
N ASN A 107 4.46 21.39 -0.25
CA ASN A 107 3.65 22.59 -0.49
C ASN A 107 3.12 23.24 0.81
N ASP A 108 3.52 22.77 1.98
CA ASP A 108 3.12 23.30 3.29
C ASP A 108 4.32 23.92 3.99
N ASP A 109 4.44 25.25 3.90
CA ASP A 109 5.53 26.03 4.51
C ASP A 109 5.61 25.92 6.05
N THR A 110 4.70 25.15 6.69
CA THR A 110 4.63 25.02 8.16
C THR A 110 5.29 23.75 8.67
N THR A 111 5.74 22.84 7.79
CA THR A 111 6.29 21.54 8.19
C THR A 111 7.29 20.98 7.17
N ASP A 112 8.37 20.39 7.68
CA ASP A 112 9.35 19.61 6.90
C ASP A 112 9.30 18.11 7.28
N ARG A 113 8.17 17.68 7.86
CA ARG A 113 7.99 16.31 8.31
C ARG A 113 7.73 15.36 7.15
N PHE A 114 8.75 15.11 6.35
CA PHE A 114 8.69 14.13 5.26
C PHE A 114 8.78 12.69 5.77
N SER A 115 8.25 11.76 5.00
CA SER A 115 8.64 10.34 5.11
C SER A 115 9.97 10.13 4.40
N PHE A 116 10.82 9.22 4.92
CA PHE A 116 12.13 8.96 4.34
C PHE A 116 12.30 7.48 3.97
N LYS A 117 13.09 7.23 2.90
CA LYS A 117 13.64 5.92 2.55
C LYS A 117 15.10 5.88 2.97
N ILE A 118 15.48 4.83 3.65
CA ILE A 118 16.83 4.57 4.16
C ILE A 118 17.36 3.34 3.46
N GLU A 119 18.52 3.46 2.79
CA GLU A 119 19.20 2.39 2.06
C GLU A 119 20.60 2.19 2.63
N PHE A 120 20.81 1.04 3.28
CA PHE A 120 22.06 0.80 4.00
C PHE A 120 23.24 0.51 3.07
N ASP A 121 23.01 -0.05 1.89
CA ASP A 121 24.05 -0.41 0.93
C ASP A 121 24.22 0.59 -0.23
N HIS A 122 23.57 1.76 -0.15
CA HIS A 122 23.58 2.76 -1.23
C HIS A 122 25.01 3.21 -1.60
N TYR A 123 25.77 3.66 -0.62
CA TYR A 123 27.16 4.11 -0.81
C TYR A 123 28.19 3.03 -0.47
N VAL A 124 27.87 2.08 0.41
CA VAL A 124 28.77 1.02 0.87
C VAL A 124 28.19 -0.32 0.49
N LYS A 125 28.64 -0.91 -0.63
CA LYS A 125 28.12 -2.19 -1.16
C LYS A 125 28.11 -3.28 -0.09
N HIS A 126 26.97 -4.01 -0.01
CA HIS A 126 26.74 -5.11 0.91
C HIS A 126 26.66 -4.70 2.41
N GLN A 127 26.59 -3.40 2.70
CA GLN A 127 26.27 -2.97 4.05
C GLN A 127 24.80 -3.30 4.36
N SER A 128 24.51 -3.65 5.59
CA SER A 128 23.14 -3.92 6.03
C SER A 128 22.99 -3.59 7.51
N CYS A 129 21.78 -3.23 7.92
CA CYS A 129 21.42 -3.07 9.32
C CYS A 129 21.00 -4.43 9.90
N PHE A 130 21.95 -5.19 10.45
CA PHE A 130 21.71 -6.55 10.97
C PHE A 130 21.09 -7.52 9.93
N GLY A 131 21.39 -7.33 8.64
CA GLY A 131 20.82 -8.09 7.53
C GLY A 131 19.63 -7.43 6.83
N LEU A 132 19.19 -6.26 7.27
CA LEU A 132 18.20 -5.43 6.59
C LEU A 132 18.91 -4.55 5.55
N ASP A 133 18.44 -4.59 4.31
CA ASP A 133 18.96 -3.77 3.20
C ASP A 133 18.36 -2.36 3.18
N LYS A 134 17.02 -2.25 3.31
CA LYS A 134 16.29 -0.99 3.24
C LYS A 134 15.13 -0.93 4.22
N MET A 135 14.80 0.27 4.65
CA MET A 135 13.59 0.56 5.42
C MET A 135 13.03 1.93 5.05
N THR A 136 11.79 2.16 5.43
CA THR A 136 11.17 3.48 5.39
C THR A 136 10.83 3.93 6.79
N ILE A 137 10.87 5.24 7.03
CA ILE A 137 10.24 5.87 8.19
C ILE A 137 9.09 6.72 7.68
N ASN A 138 7.86 6.30 8.00
CA ASN A 138 6.64 6.94 7.56
C ASN A 138 6.22 8.02 8.55
N ASN A 139 5.94 9.22 8.06
CA ASN A 139 5.64 10.41 8.87
C ASN A 139 4.25 10.42 9.51
N ILE A 140 3.45 9.38 9.27
CA ILE A 140 2.09 9.21 9.83
C ILE A 140 1.12 10.33 9.37
N TYR A 141 1.35 10.83 8.16
CA TYR A 141 0.48 11.83 7.54
C TYR A 141 -0.97 11.28 7.39
N SER A 142 -1.97 12.10 7.68
CA SER A 142 -3.40 11.74 7.60
C SER A 142 -3.88 10.64 8.58
N ASP A 143 -3.12 10.37 9.64
CA ASP A 143 -3.52 9.46 10.70
C ASP A 143 -3.37 10.12 12.08
N SER A 144 -4.47 10.67 12.61
CA SER A 144 -4.48 11.27 13.94
C SER A 144 -4.27 10.26 15.07
N THR A 145 -4.49 8.97 14.79
CA THR A 145 -4.36 7.91 15.79
C THR A 145 -2.93 7.37 15.91
N TYR A 146 -2.06 7.64 14.94
CA TYR A 146 -0.73 7.04 14.80
C TYR A 146 -0.74 5.51 14.66
N MET A 147 -1.91 4.86 14.55
CA MET A 147 -2.04 3.40 14.70
C MET A 147 -2.57 2.67 13.47
N LYS A 148 -3.13 3.36 12.47
CA LYS A 148 -3.82 2.69 11.35
C LYS A 148 -2.92 1.72 10.60
N GLU A 149 -1.74 2.15 10.17
CA GLU A 149 -0.80 1.30 9.44
C GLU A 149 -0.28 0.15 10.32
N TYR A 150 0.03 0.44 11.59
CA TYR A 150 0.46 -0.58 12.55
C TYR A 150 -0.59 -1.68 12.73
N LEU A 151 -1.84 -1.30 13.04
CA LEU A 151 -2.95 -2.24 13.24
C LEU A 151 -3.26 -3.04 11.98
N SER A 152 -3.13 -2.43 10.81
CA SER A 152 -3.34 -3.11 9.54
C SER A 152 -2.34 -4.22 9.30
N TYR A 153 -1.04 -3.95 9.49
CA TYR A 153 -0.03 -4.98 9.38
C TYR A 153 -0.13 -6.02 10.50
N ASP A 154 -0.57 -5.64 11.71
CA ASP A 154 -0.78 -6.59 12.82
C ASP A 154 -1.89 -7.58 12.49
N LEU A 155 -3.02 -7.10 12.00
CA LEU A 155 -4.13 -7.95 11.56
C LEU A 155 -3.74 -8.84 10.38
N MET A 156 -3.09 -8.30 9.35
CA MET A 156 -2.62 -9.07 8.21
C MET A 156 -1.64 -10.17 8.61
N ASN A 157 -0.68 -9.84 9.47
CA ASN A 157 0.27 -10.84 9.99
C ASN A 157 -0.44 -11.94 10.81
N SER A 158 -1.45 -11.59 11.60
CA SER A 158 -2.24 -12.55 12.37
C SER A 158 -3.03 -13.52 11.46
N MET A 159 -3.40 -13.06 10.26
CA MET A 159 -4.04 -13.87 9.21
C MET A 159 -3.03 -14.63 8.35
N GLY A 160 -1.74 -14.57 8.66
CA GLY A 160 -0.67 -15.29 7.95
C GLY A 160 -0.35 -14.73 6.57
N ILE A 161 -0.65 -13.45 6.33
CA ILE A 161 -0.26 -12.75 5.10
C ILE A 161 1.19 -12.28 5.26
N SER A 162 1.96 -12.39 4.19
CA SER A 162 3.35 -11.90 4.16
C SER A 162 3.38 -10.37 4.24
N THR A 163 3.71 -9.83 5.43
CA THR A 163 3.76 -8.40 5.71
C THR A 163 5.18 -7.90 5.94
N PRO A 164 5.47 -6.61 5.69
CA PRO A 164 6.69 -5.99 6.22
C PRO A 164 6.75 -6.08 7.75
N LEU A 165 7.95 -6.03 8.31
CA LEU A 165 8.13 -5.75 9.73
C LEU A 165 7.98 -4.26 9.98
N TYR A 166 7.52 -3.89 11.18
CA TYR A 166 7.26 -2.50 11.54
C TYR A 166 7.42 -2.28 13.04
N SER A 167 7.82 -1.06 13.42
CA SER A 167 7.86 -0.59 14.80
C SER A 167 7.90 0.93 14.80
N TYR A 168 7.48 1.56 15.90
CA TYR A 168 7.62 3.01 16.04
C TYR A 168 9.08 3.41 16.22
N ALA A 169 9.42 4.62 15.78
CA ALA A 169 10.75 5.20 15.89
C ALA A 169 10.68 6.64 16.41
N ASP A 170 11.45 6.91 17.44
CA ASP A 170 11.78 8.24 17.94
C ASP A 170 13.03 8.71 17.19
N VAL A 171 12.85 9.71 16.31
CA VAL A 171 13.85 10.15 15.34
C VAL A 171 14.46 11.47 15.75
N LYS A 172 15.79 11.50 15.75
CA LYS A 172 16.61 12.72 15.92
C LYS A 172 17.41 12.98 14.65
N VAL A 173 17.70 14.25 14.39
CA VAL A 173 18.63 14.70 13.37
C VAL A 173 19.71 15.54 14.04
N ASN A 174 20.97 15.12 13.92
CA ASN A 174 22.11 15.76 14.56
C ASN A 174 21.95 15.93 16.10
N GLY A 175 21.26 14.97 16.73
CA GLY A 175 20.98 14.94 18.15
C GLY A 175 19.76 15.76 18.62
N GLU A 176 19.14 16.53 17.73
CA GLU A 176 17.92 17.31 18.01
C GLU A 176 16.65 16.48 17.68
N ASP A 177 15.58 16.64 18.48
CA ASP A 177 14.34 15.92 18.29
C ASP A 177 13.69 16.29 16.95
N TRP A 178 13.49 15.30 16.07
CA TRP A 178 12.92 15.51 14.75
C TRP A 178 11.45 15.12 14.67
N GLY A 179 11.08 13.97 15.22
CA GLY A 179 9.69 13.56 15.31
C GLY A 179 9.48 12.06 15.55
N PHE A 180 8.23 11.68 15.73
CA PHE A 180 7.82 10.32 15.99
C PHE A 180 7.22 9.68 14.72
N TYR A 181 7.78 8.55 14.28
CA TYR A 181 7.56 7.91 12.98
C TYR A 181 7.16 6.45 13.13
N LEU A 182 6.60 5.86 12.06
CA LEU A 182 6.50 4.41 11.92
C LEU A 182 7.60 3.92 10.98
N ALA A 183 8.55 3.16 11.49
CA ALA A 183 9.55 2.47 10.70
C ALA A 183 8.97 1.18 10.11
N VAL A 184 9.16 0.97 8.82
CA VAL A 184 8.61 -0.16 8.05
C VAL A 184 9.71 -0.78 7.19
N GLU A 185 9.84 -2.11 7.23
CA GLU A 185 10.72 -2.88 6.36
C GLU A 185 10.35 -2.62 4.88
N ALA A 186 11.30 -2.30 4.03
CA ALA A 186 11.04 -2.19 2.61
C ALA A 186 10.82 -3.58 1.99
N LEU A 187 9.91 -3.67 1.02
CA LEU A 187 9.67 -4.93 0.31
C LEU A 187 10.76 -5.12 -0.77
N GLU A 188 11.95 -5.49 -0.30
CA GLU A 188 13.19 -5.67 -1.07
C GLU A 188 13.77 -7.07 -0.81
N GLU A 189 15.07 -7.28 -1.04
CA GLU A 189 15.70 -8.61 -0.94
C GLU A 189 15.62 -9.21 0.47
N SER A 190 15.82 -8.42 1.54
CA SER A 190 15.72 -8.89 2.92
C SER A 190 14.31 -9.38 3.26
N PHE A 191 13.28 -8.63 2.87
CA PHE A 191 11.87 -9.02 2.99
C PHE A 191 11.58 -10.33 2.23
N ALA A 192 11.99 -10.40 0.95
CA ALA A 192 11.76 -11.56 0.12
C ALA A 192 12.45 -12.81 0.67
N TYR A 193 13.69 -12.66 1.13
CA TYR A 193 14.43 -13.77 1.76
C TYR A 193 13.76 -14.24 3.05
N ARG A 194 13.30 -13.31 3.90
CA ARG A 194 12.64 -13.62 5.17
C ARG A 194 11.33 -14.37 4.99
N ASN A 195 10.49 -13.94 4.06
CA ASN A 195 9.16 -14.53 3.86
C ASN A 195 9.17 -15.77 2.96
N PHE A 196 10.00 -15.79 1.93
CA PHE A 196 9.95 -16.80 0.86
C PHE A 196 11.21 -17.66 0.76
N GLY A 197 12.24 -17.36 1.58
CA GLY A 197 13.51 -18.10 1.62
C GLY A 197 14.43 -17.76 0.44
N PRO A 198 15.57 -18.49 0.30
CA PRO A 198 16.65 -18.15 -0.64
C PRO A 198 16.27 -18.34 -2.13
N THR A 199 15.15 -18.95 -2.41
CA THR A 199 14.64 -19.15 -3.78
C THR A 199 13.34 -18.37 -4.00
N TYR A 200 13.27 -17.13 -3.45
CA TYR A 200 12.13 -16.25 -3.64
C TYR A 200 11.90 -15.96 -5.14
N GLY A 201 10.68 -15.53 -5.44
CA GLY A 201 10.22 -15.20 -6.79
C GLY A 201 10.53 -13.76 -7.21
N MET A 202 9.76 -13.24 -8.16
CA MET A 202 9.84 -11.85 -8.61
C MET A 202 8.84 -10.99 -7.87
N LEU A 203 9.22 -9.74 -7.60
CA LEU A 203 8.38 -8.76 -6.93
C LEU A 203 8.25 -7.53 -7.82
N TYR A 204 7.02 -7.06 -7.99
CA TYR A 204 6.68 -5.88 -8.77
C TYR A 204 5.86 -4.93 -7.90
N LYS A 205 6.05 -3.62 -8.10
CA LYS A 205 5.25 -2.58 -7.47
C LYS A 205 4.38 -1.88 -8.53
N PRO A 206 3.17 -2.38 -8.85
CA PRO A 206 2.34 -1.76 -9.86
C PRO A 206 1.97 -0.32 -9.50
N GLU A 207 2.24 0.62 -10.39
CA GLU A 207 1.96 2.05 -10.21
C GLU A 207 1.04 2.55 -11.32
N SER A 208 -0.04 3.24 -10.94
CA SER A 208 -1.05 3.74 -11.89
C SER A 208 -0.85 5.19 -12.33
N MET A 209 0.02 5.94 -11.64
CA MET A 209 0.26 7.36 -11.91
C MET A 209 1.67 7.61 -12.42
N GLU A 210 1.81 8.49 -13.43
CA GLU A 210 3.10 8.97 -13.92
C GLU A 210 3.88 9.85 -12.91
N MET A 211 3.37 10.08 -11.70
CA MET A 211 3.98 10.92 -10.68
C MET A 211 5.30 10.38 -10.10
N GLY A 212 5.76 9.22 -10.53
CA GLY A 212 6.94 8.55 -9.97
C GLY A 212 8.06 8.24 -10.97
N ARG A 213 8.13 8.93 -12.11
CA ARG A 213 9.19 8.63 -13.10
C ARG A 213 10.62 8.83 -12.60
N ASN A 214 10.80 9.50 -11.46
CA ASN A 214 12.13 9.66 -10.83
C ASN A 214 12.54 8.46 -9.95
N ASP A 215 11.61 7.58 -9.55
CA ASP A 215 11.98 6.33 -8.85
C ASP A 215 12.67 5.28 -9.78
N LYS A 216 12.80 5.57 -11.08
CA LYS A 216 13.51 4.71 -12.05
C LYS A 216 15.03 4.63 -11.81
N ASP A 217 15.61 5.57 -11.07
CA ASP A 217 17.06 5.65 -10.91
C ASP A 217 17.62 4.57 -9.97
N ASP A 218 16.87 4.10 -8.99
CA ASP A 218 17.32 3.03 -8.08
C ASP A 218 17.66 1.71 -8.81
N ASN A 219 16.99 1.44 -9.96
CA ASN A 219 17.24 0.23 -10.74
C ASN A 219 18.12 0.45 -11.99
N GLN A 220 18.29 1.71 -12.47
CA GLN A 220 19.12 1.98 -13.64
C GLN A 220 20.60 2.13 -13.28
N GLU A 221 20.97 2.65 -12.13
CA GLU A 221 22.37 2.72 -11.69
C GLU A 221 22.97 1.32 -11.51
N ARG A 222 22.21 0.34 -11.04
CA ARG A 222 22.66 -1.07 -10.97
C ARG A 222 22.88 -1.71 -12.35
N ARG A 223 22.23 -1.23 -13.41
CA ARG A 223 22.37 -1.75 -14.80
C ARG A 223 23.61 -1.20 -15.53
N ASN A 224 24.20 -0.10 -15.07
CA ASN A 224 25.34 0.54 -15.75
C ASN A 224 26.72 0.12 -15.24
N VAL A 225 26.82 -0.75 -14.23
CA VAL A 225 28.11 -1.30 -13.77
C VAL A 225 28.35 -2.64 -14.46
N GLN A 226 28.58 -2.64 -15.78
CA GLN A 226 29.26 -3.74 -16.45
C GLN A 226 30.77 -3.54 -16.35
N PRO A 227 31.57 -4.61 -16.12
CA PRO A 227 33.01 -4.49 -16.10
C PRO A 227 33.53 -4.19 -17.50
N ASN A 228 34.28 -3.09 -17.62
CA ASN A 228 35.03 -2.75 -18.81
C ASN A 228 35.99 -3.89 -19.17
N ASN A 229 35.72 -4.58 -20.26
CA ASN A 229 36.75 -5.31 -21.01
C ASN A 229 37.23 -4.36 -22.10
N GLU A 230 38.49 -3.94 -21.95
CA GLU A 230 39.25 -3.32 -23.00
C GLU A 230 39.42 -4.32 -24.16
N ASP A 231 38.98 -3.97 -25.35
CA ASP A 231 39.81 -4.19 -26.53
C ASP A 231 39.42 -3.26 -27.69
N GLN A 232 40.45 -2.90 -28.44
CA GLN A 232 40.65 -1.84 -29.40
C GLN A 232 39.85 -2.01 -30.70
N GLY A 233 39.50 -0.89 -31.34
CA GLY A 233 39.17 -0.91 -32.77
C GLY A 233 38.57 0.36 -33.36
N ASN A 234 39.42 1.27 -33.81
CA ASN A 234 39.30 2.36 -34.74
C ASN A 234 38.13 2.32 -35.75
N ALA A 235 37.42 3.48 -35.93
CA ALA A 235 37.30 4.22 -37.21
C ALA A 235 36.31 5.39 -37.17
N GLN A 236 36.88 6.56 -37.33
CA GLN A 236 36.51 7.78 -38.12
C GLN A 236 35.04 8.14 -38.45
N GLN A 237 34.72 9.36 -37.97
CA GLN A 237 34.14 10.56 -38.63
C GLN A 237 32.93 10.41 -39.56
N ASN A 238 31.87 11.21 -39.29
CA ASN A 238 31.55 12.41 -40.05
C ASN A 238 30.54 13.31 -39.33
N ASN A 239 30.78 14.62 -39.52
CA ASN A 239 30.06 15.79 -39.02
C ASN A 239 28.77 16.07 -39.80
N GLU A 240 28.02 17.02 -39.17
CA GLU A 240 27.02 17.94 -39.71
C GLU A 240 25.57 17.46 -39.59
N ASP A 241 24.73 18.05 -38.73
CA ASP A 241 24.13 19.39 -38.87
C ASP A 241 23.53 19.87 -37.53
N GLN A 242 23.84 21.11 -37.17
CA GLN A 242 23.20 21.86 -36.09
C GLN A 242 21.90 22.46 -36.61
N GLU A 243 20.77 22.14 -36.00
CA GLU A 243 19.63 23.06 -36.00
C GLU A 243 19.22 23.39 -34.55
N ASN A 244 19.42 24.67 -34.28
CA ASN A 244 19.16 25.41 -33.07
C ASN A 244 17.63 25.53 -32.87
N ILE A 245 17.06 24.86 -31.87
CA ILE A 245 15.73 25.22 -31.36
C ILE A 245 15.89 25.69 -29.92
N GLN A 246 15.89 27.01 -29.76
CA GLN A 246 15.69 27.66 -28.49
C GLN A 246 14.33 27.25 -27.92
N ARG A 247 14.32 26.53 -26.80
CA ARG A 247 13.14 26.43 -25.94
C ARG A 247 13.23 27.49 -24.86
N GLU A 248 12.35 28.47 -24.96
CA GLU A 248 12.09 29.43 -23.88
C GLU A 248 11.62 28.69 -22.64
N ASN A 249 12.36 28.83 -21.56
CA ASN A 249 11.95 28.51 -20.22
C ASN A 249 10.83 29.47 -19.79
N GLY A 250 9.60 29.01 -19.85
CA GLY A 250 8.44 29.63 -19.24
C GLY A 250 7.92 28.74 -18.13
N GLN A 251 8.51 28.81 -16.96
CA GLN A 251 7.90 28.31 -15.74
C GLN A 251 6.64 29.13 -15.47
N GLN A 252 5.47 28.53 -15.66
CA GLN A 252 4.23 29.06 -15.10
C GLN A 252 4.04 28.47 -13.70
N PRO A 253 3.76 29.28 -12.68
CA PRO A 253 3.47 28.78 -11.34
C PRO A 253 2.22 27.89 -11.38
N PHE A 254 2.30 26.73 -10.77
CA PHE A 254 1.18 25.83 -10.54
C PHE A 254 0.12 26.56 -9.69
N ASN A 255 -1.04 26.78 -10.27
CA ASN A 255 -2.18 27.38 -9.57
C ASN A 255 -3.09 26.25 -9.03
N PRO A 256 -3.15 26.02 -7.70
CA PRO A 256 -3.94 24.94 -7.12
C PRO A 256 -5.46 25.11 -7.30
N GLN A 257 -5.92 26.24 -7.79
CA GLN A 257 -7.35 26.54 -8.00
C GLN A 257 -7.87 26.18 -9.41
N GLN A 258 -7.07 25.65 -10.29
CA GLN A 258 -7.45 25.29 -11.67
C GLN A 258 -7.07 23.84 -12.06
N GLY A 259 -6.93 22.94 -11.12
CA GLY A 259 -6.73 21.54 -11.41
C GLY A 259 -8.03 20.78 -11.26
N ASN A 260 -8.65 20.41 -12.37
CA ASN A 260 -9.68 19.37 -12.44
C ASN A 260 -9.02 18.02 -12.09
N PHE A 261 -8.78 17.80 -10.79
CA PHE A 261 -8.10 16.61 -10.28
C PHE A 261 -8.94 15.35 -10.53
N GLY A 262 -10.29 15.50 -10.64
CA GLY A 262 -11.21 14.40 -10.88
C GLY A 262 -11.32 13.94 -12.34
N GLU A 263 -11.21 14.84 -13.32
CA GLU A 263 -11.40 14.48 -14.74
C GLU A 263 -10.14 13.91 -15.43
N LYS A 264 -8.95 14.23 -14.94
CA LYS A 264 -7.71 13.58 -15.43
C LYS A 264 -7.45 12.21 -14.80
N MET A 265 -8.08 11.90 -13.67
CA MET A 265 -8.00 10.57 -13.04
C MET A 265 -9.03 9.57 -13.59
N GLY A 266 -10.06 10.02 -14.30
CA GLY A 266 -11.14 9.18 -14.82
C GLY A 266 -11.13 8.96 -16.33
N ALA A 267 -10.24 9.60 -17.11
CA ALA A 267 -10.20 9.40 -18.55
C ALA A 267 -9.33 8.20 -18.91
N GLU A 268 -9.96 7.12 -19.34
CA GLU A 268 -9.51 6.09 -20.28
C GLU A 268 -8.02 6.15 -20.73
N GLY A 269 -7.08 6.12 -19.81
CA GLY A 269 -5.75 5.64 -20.07
C GLY A 269 -5.83 4.12 -19.97
N SER A 270 -5.84 3.42 -21.08
CA SER A 270 -5.76 1.97 -21.17
C SER A 270 -4.60 1.50 -20.30
N GLY A 271 -4.97 1.01 -19.21
CA GLY A 271 -4.36 0.54 -18.07
C GLY A 271 -3.04 -0.13 -18.12
N GLY A 272 -1.92 0.30 -18.43
CA GLY A 272 -0.59 -0.32 -18.27
C GLY A 272 -0.43 -1.49 -17.29
N GLY A 273 -1.55 -2.17 -16.94
CA GLY A 273 -1.62 -3.42 -16.19
C GLY A 273 -1.81 -3.30 -14.67
N SER A 274 -1.82 -2.09 -14.07
CA SER A 274 -1.98 -1.96 -12.60
C SER A 274 -3.35 -2.41 -12.05
N ASP A 275 -4.36 -2.58 -12.91
CA ASP A 275 -5.65 -3.20 -12.57
C ASP A 275 -5.64 -4.73 -12.65
N LEU A 276 -4.50 -5.32 -13.04
CA LEU A 276 -4.28 -6.77 -13.24
C LEU A 276 -5.20 -7.40 -14.29
N LYS A 277 -5.72 -6.60 -15.22
CA LYS A 277 -6.43 -7.09 -16.41
C LYS A 277 -5.45 -7.65 -17.44
N TYR A 278 -5.86 -8.71 -18.14
CA TYR A 278 -5.15 -9.16 -19.33
C TYR A 278 -5.40 -8.19 -20.49
N ILE A 279 -4.34 -7.68 -21.09
CA ILE A 279 -4.37 -6.80 -22.26
C ILE A 279 -4.07 -7.63 -23.51
N ASP A 280 -2.86 -8.14 -23.63
CA ASP A 280 -2.39 -9.02 -24.70
C ASP A 280 -1.13 -9.79 -24.27
N ASP A 281 -0.48 -10.51 -25.19
CA ASP A 281 0.73 -11.28 -24.91
C ASP A 281 2.04 -10.45 -25.05
N ASP A 282 1.94 -9.13 -25.30
CA ASP A 282 3.10 -8.24 -25.42
C ASP A 282 3.52 -7.68 -24.05
N VAL A 283 4.81 -7.78 -23.74
CA VAL A 283 5.39 -7.27 -22.49
C VAL A 283 5.23 -5.74 -22.39
N ASP A 284 5.36 -5.06 -23.52
CA ASP A 284 5.34 -3.60 -23.58
C ASP A 284 3.92 -3.00 -23.32
N SER A 285 2.89 -3.87 -23.25
CA SER A 285 1.52 -3.47 -22.88
C SER A 285 1.33 -3.31 -21.35
N TYR A 286 2.31 -3.69 -20.52
CA TYR A 286 2.21 -3.68 -19.06
C TYR A 286 3.30 -2.82 -18.38
N PRO A 287 3.55 -1.58 -18.82
CA PRO A 287 4.62 -0.75 -18.26
C PRO A 287 4.42 -0.48 -16.76
N ASN A 288 3.18 -0.33 -16.30
CA ASN A 288 2.87 -0.07 -14.89
C ASN A 288 3.25 -1.20 -13.94
N ILE A 289 3.43 -2.42 -14.45
CA ILE A 289 3.94 -3.57 -13.68
C ILE A 289 5.44 -3.72 -13.89
N PHE A 290 5.89 -3.84 -15.14
CA PHE A 290 7.23 -4.32 -15.46
C PHE A 290 8.32 -3.26 -15.36
N ASP A 291 7.98 -1.98 -15.59
CA ASP A 291 8.91 -0.88 -15.34
C ASP A 291 9.20 -0.68 -13.83
N ASN A 292 8.34 -1.22 -12.97
CA ASN A 292 8.42 -1.14 -11.51
C ASN A 292 8.79 -2.51 -10.89
N SER A 293 9.65 -3.27 -11.57
CA SER A 293 10.22 -4.51 -11.06
C SER A 293 11.21 -4.21 -9.94
N VAL A 294 11.01 -4.82 -8.76
CA VAL A 294 11.89 -4.61 -7.59
C VAL A 294 13.24 -5.30 -7.79
N PHE A 295 13.22 -6.49 -8.43
CA PHE A 295 14.43 -7.25 -8.72
C PHE A 295 14.75 -7.26 -10.21
N ASP A 296 15.99 -7.61 -10.56
CA ASP A 296 16.41 -7.83 -11.94
C ASP A 296 15.56 -8.94 -12.58
N SER A 297 14.61 -8.54 -13.42
CA SER A 297 13.65 -9.43 -14.06
C SER A 297 14.01 -9.67 -15.53
N LYS A 298 13.65 -10.86 -16.03
CA LYS A 298 13.86 -11.27 -17.42
C LYS A 298 12.54 -11.33 -18.17
N LYS A 299 12.58 -11.25 -19.49
CA LYS A 299 11.38 -11.44 -20.35
C LYS A 299 10.62 -12.75 -20.06
N SER A 300 11.30 -13.79 -19.57
CA SER A 300 10.65 -15.04 -19.15
C SER A 300 9.74 -14.86 -17.93
N ASP A 301 10.15 -13.98 -17.01
CA ASP A 301 9.43 -13.69 -15.78
C ASP A 301 8.16 -12.90 -16.11
N TYR A 302 8.29 -11.87 -16.93
CA TYR A 302 7.15 -11.09 -17.45
C TYR A 302 6.11 -11.96 -18.17
N LYS A 303 6.57 -12.91 -19.01
CA LYS A 303 5.66 -13.84 -19.70
C LYS A 303 4.90 -14.77 -18.75
N ARG A 304 5.48 -15.12 -17.58
CA ARG A 304 4.75 -15.89 -16.56
C ARG A 304 3.64 -15.06 -15.92
N VAL A 305 3.92 -13.79 -15.61
CA VAL A 305 2.91 -12.84 -15.12
C VAL A 305 1.78 -12.68 -16.14
N ILE A 306 2.09 -12.35 -17.41
CA ILE A 306 1.08 -12.19 -18.48
C ILE A 306 0.22 -13.45 -18.61
N LYS A 307 0.85 -14.63 -18.56
CA LYS A 307 0.11 -15.89 -18.63
C LYS A 307 -0.83 -16.08 -17.44
N ALA A 308 -0.41 -15.70 -16.24
CA ALA A 308 -1.25 -15.76 -15.07
C ALA A 308 -2.42 -14.76 -15.17
N LEU A 309 -2.18 -13.52 -15.61
CA LEU A 309 -3.23 -12.52 -15.86
C LEU A 309 -4.24 -13.00 -16.90
N LYS A 310 -3.79 -13.67 -17.96
CA LYS A 310 -4.68 -14.26 -18.97
C LYS A 310 -5.62 -15.30 -18.39
N ASN A 311 -5.07 -16.24 -17.62
CA ASN A 311 -5.90 -17.29 -17.00
C ASN A 311 -6.80 -16.73 -15.91
N LEU A 312 -6.37 -15.73 -15.15
CA LEU A 312 -7.20 -14.98 -14.21
C LEU A 312 -8.39 -14.32 -14.94
N ASN A 313 -8.14 -13.61 -16.04
CA ASN A 313 -9.19 -12.95 -16.82
C ASN A 313 -10.19 -13.95 -17.39
N ASP A 314 -9.71 -15.10 -17.88
CA ASP A 314 -10.53 -16.18 -18.43
C ASP A 314 -11.22 -17.02 -17.33
N GLY A 315 -10.84 -16.87 -16.05
CA GLY A 315 -11.33 -17.66 -14.92
C GLY A 315 -10.91 -19.14 -15.01
N THR A 316 -9.75 -19.43 -15.60
CA THR A 316 -9.28 -20.81 -15.86
C THR A 316 -8.06 -21.15 -15.01
N ASP A 317 -8.03 -22.40 -14.49
CA ASP A 317 -6.90 -22.94 -13.71
C ASP A 317 -6.44 -21.98 -12.58
N LEU A 318 -7.37 -21.33 -11.88
CA LEU A 318 -7.08 -20.24 -10.94
C LEU A 318 -6.03 -20.64 -9.89
N GLU A 319 -6.16 -21.79 -9.23
CA GLU A 319 -5.20 -22.25 -8.21
C GLU A 319 -3.78 -22.48 -8.73
N LYS A 320 -3.63 -22.68 -10.05
CA LYS A 320 -2.32 -22.83 -10.66
C LYS A 320 -1.60 -21.51 -10.88
N TYR A 321 -2.37 -20.45 -11.12
CA TYR A 321 -1.83 -19.15 -11.50
C TYR A 321 -1.99 -18.08 -10.41
N ILE A 322 -2.82 -18.33 -9.41
CA ILE A 322 -3.09 -17.43 -8.28
C ILE A 322 -2.92 -18.24 -7.00
N ASP A 323 -2.22 -17.69 -6.03
CA ASP A 323 -2.28 -18.18 -4.64
C ASP A 323 -3.62 -17.73 -4.03
N VAL A 324 -4.66 -18.55 -4.35
CA VAL A 324 -6.04 -18.22 -3.99
C VAL A 324 -6.18 -18.03 -2.49
N ASP A 325 -5.48 -18.83 -1.69
CA ASP A 325 -5.57 -18.78 -0.23
C ASP A 325 -5.02 -17.45 0.33
N GLU A 326 -3.81 -17.05 -0.07
CA GLU A 326 -3.20 -15.79 0.38
C GLU A 326 -3.97 -14.57 -0.14
N VAL A 327 -4.42 -14.61 -1.41
CA VAL A 327 -5.19 -13.51 -2.01
C VAL A 327 -6.54 -13.32 -1.33
N LEU A 328 -7.26 -14.39 -0.98
CA LEU A 328 -8.53 -14.28 -0.26
C LEU A 328 -8.34 -13.73 1.15
N ARG A 329 -7.30 -14.15 1.87
CA ARG A 329 -6.96 -13.58 3.20
C ARG A 329 -6.62 -12.10 3.09
N TYR A 330 -5.82 -11.71 2.10
CA TYR A 330 -5.50 -10.30 1.84
C TYR A 330 -6.77 -9.46 1.64
N PHE A 331 -7.69 -9.88 0.76
CA PHE A 331 -8.91 -9.13 0.52
C PHE A 331 -9.87 -9.15 1.71
N ALA A 332 -9.92 -10.24 2.48
CA ALA A 332 -10.71 -10.28 3.71
C ALA A 332 -10.26 -9.19 4.70
N VAL A 333 -8.96 -9.08 4.95
CA VAL A 333 -8.40 -8.04 5.82
C VAL A 333 -8.61 -6.65 5.21
N ASN A 334 -8.29 -6.46 3.94
CA ASN A 334 -8.43 -5.16 3.26
C ASN A 334 -9.88 -4.64 3.32
N THR A 335 -10.86 -5.54 3.16
CA THR A 335 -12.30 -5.23 3.23
C THR A 335 -12.75 -4.91 4.65
N VAL A 336 -12.30 -5.66 5.65
CA VAL A 336 -12.61 -5.39 7.06
C VAL A 336 -12.08 -4.01 7.47
N LEU A 337 -10.84 -3.68 7.09
CA LEU A 337 -10.16 -2.43 7.40
C LEU A 337 -10.67 -1.23 6.58
N VAL A 338 -11.52 -1.45 5.57
CA VAL A 338 -11.98 -0.41 4.64
C VAL A 338 -10.79 0.40 4.09
N ASN A 339 -9.76 -0.32 3.58
CA ASN A 339 -8.63 0.34 2.93
C ASN A 339 -8.94 0.54 1.45
N LEU A 340 -9.37 1.75 1.09
CA LEU A 340 -9.75 2.12 -0.27
C LEU A 340 -8.61 2.80 -1.04
N ASP A 341 -7.51 3.13 -0.37
CA ASP A 341 -6.28 3.61 -1.03
C ASP A 341 -5.42 2.43 -1.49
N SER A 342 -6.01 1.53 -2.27
CA SER A 342 -5.42 0.25 -2.64
C SER A 342 -5.88 -0.23 -4.02
N TYR A 343 -5.59 -1.50 -4.33
CA TYR A 343 -6.02 -2.17 -5.56
C TYR A 343 -7.55 -2.09 -5.80
N VAL A 344 -8.38 -2.09 -4.76
CA VAL A 344 -9.85 -2.20 -4.86
C VAL A 344 -10.54 -0.90 -5.29
N SER A 345 -9.82 0.20 -5.43
CA SER A 345 -10.36 1.49 -5.86
C SER A 345 -9.91 1.88 -7.27
N ASN A 346 -10.32 3.06 -7.73
CA ASN A 346 -9.83 3.67 -8.97
C ASN A 346 -8.32 3.97 -8.94
N MET A 347 -7.69 3.98 -7.76
CA MET A 347 -6.26 4.27 -7.58
C MET A 347 -5.36 3.14 -8.07
N LYS A 348 -5.71 1.87 -7.85
CA LYS A 348 -4.98 0.68 -8.34
C LYS A 348 -3.49 0.68 -7.95
N HIS A 349 -3.18 1.08 -6.72
CA HIS A 349 -1.82 1.18 -6.18
C HIS A 349 -1.73 0.65 -4.73
N ASN A 350 -0.65 0.94 -4.02
CA ASN A 350 -0.41 0.54 -2.63
C ASN A 350 -0.49 -0.98 -2.41
N TYR A 351 0.02 -1.73 -3.38
CA TYR A 351 0.23 -3.17 -3.27
C TYR A 351 1.46 -3.60 -4.06
N TYR A 352 2.01 -4.75 -3.69
CA TYR A 352 3.00 -5.43 -4.49
C TYR A 352 2.42 -6.71 -5.10
N LEU A 353 2.84 -7.03 -6.31
CA LEU A 353 2.53 -8.28 -6.99
C LEU A 353 3.75 -9.20 -6.88
N TYR A 354 3.57 -10.33 -6.21
CA TYR A 354 4.60 -11.36 -6.09
C TYR A 354 4.34 -12.48 -7.07
N GLU A 355 5.36 -12.89 -7.84
CA GLU A 355 5.29 -14.00 -8.79
C GLU A 355 6.33 -15.05 -8.45
N LYS A 356 5.90 -16.29 -8.28
CA LYS A 356 6.80 -17.44 -8.17
C LYS A 356 6.29 -18.62 -9.00
N ASP A 357 7.15 -19.11 -9.90
CA ASP A 357 6.86 -20.28 -10.74
C ASP A 357 5.58 -20.18 -11.57
N GLY A 358 5.12 -18.95 -11.86
CA GLY A 358 3.90 -18.66 -12.63
C GLY A 358 2.64 -18.47 -11.78
N GLN A 359 2.74 -18.51 -10.47
CA GLN A 359 1.66 -18.22 -9.53
C GLN A 359 1.83 -16.81 -8.96
N LEU A 360 0.74 -16.05 -8.91
CA LEU A 360 0.68 -14.67 -8.40
C LEU A 360 0.07 -14.63 -7.01
N SER A 361 0.61 -13.76 -6.16
CA SER A 361 -0.04 -13.28 -4.94
C SER A 361 0.09 -11.77 -4.80
N ILE A 362 -0.67 -11.17 -3.87
CA ILE A 362 -0.71 -9.74 -3.60
C ILE A 362 -0.20 -9.48 -2.18
N LEU A 363 0.66 -8.46 -2.02
CA LEU A 363 1.24 -8.10 -0.73
C LEU A 363 0.85 -6.67 -0.34
N PRO A 364 0.63 -6.42 0.95
CA PRO A 364 0.19 -5.11 1.45
C PRO A 364 1.31 -4.08 1.46
N TRP A 365 0.95 -2.82 1.16
CA TRP A 365 1.82 -1.68 1.28
C TRP A 365 1.03 -0.40 1.56
N ASP A 366 1.56 0.48 2.44
CA ASP A 366 1.08 1.85 2.68
C ASP A 366 -0.38 1.91 3.20
N TYR A 367 -0.61 1.46 4.44
CA TYR A 367 -1.94 1.33 5.05
C TYR A 367 -2.31 2.49 5.98
N ASN A 368 -1.63 3.63 5.90
CA ASN A 368 -1.93 4.81 6.72
C ASN A 368 -3.34 5.40 6.47
N LEU A 369 -3.94 5.12 5.31
CA LEU A 369 -5.30 5.52 4.94
C LEU A 369 -6.35 4.40 5.10
N SER A 370 -6.02 3.30 5.78
CA SER A 370 -7.00 2.31 6.23
C SER A 370 -8.00 2.90 7.24
N PHE A 371 -8.95 2.12 7.70
CA PHE A 371 -10.04 2.57 8.59
C PHE A 371 -10.78 3.78 8.01
N ALA A 372 -11.14 3.65 6.72
CA ALA A 372 -11.91 4.66 5.99
C ALA A 372 -11.21 6.03 5.81
N GLY A 373 -9.88 6.08 5.86
CA GLY A 373 -9.11 7.32 5.71
C GLY A 373 -9.10 7.92 4.30
N PHE A 374 -9.62 7.20 3.28
CA PHE A 374 -9.62 7.63 1.89
C PHE A 374 -10.89 7.21 1.15
N GLN A 375 -11.52 8.13 0.43
CA GLN A 375 -12.67 7.91 -0.48
C GLN A 375 -13.83 7.05 0.09
N SER A 376 -13.97 6.99 1.40
CA SER A 376 -15.00 6.18 2.07
C SER A 376 -16.40 6.81 2.08
N GLY A 377 -16.53 8.03 1.56
CA GLY A 377 -17.78 8.79 1.57
C GLY A 377 -18.09 9.34 2.96
N ASN A 378 -19.12 8.80 3.60
CA ASN A 378 -19.54 9.18 4.94
C ASN A 378 -19.40 8.02 5.94
N ALA A 379 -19.67 8.27 7.22
CA ALA A 379 -19.55 7.25 8.27
C ALA A 379 -20.44 6.02 8.01
N SER A 380 -21.63 6.20 7.43
CA SER A 380 -22.51 5.07 7.09
C SER A 380 -21.93 4.20 6.00
N SER A 381 -21.42 4.80 4.91
CA SER A 381 -20.77 4.06 3.82
C SER A 381 -19.54 3.31 4.31
N ALA A 382 -18.77 3.91 5.22
CA ALA A 382 -17.56 3.31 5.76
C ALA A 382 -17.86 2.13 6.70
N VAL A 383 -18.75 2.34 7.70
CA VAL A 383 -19.14 1.31 8.65
C VAL A 383 -19.82 0.14 7.95
N ASN A 384 -20.68 0.42 6.99
CA ASN A 384 -21.44 -0.60 6.26
C ASN A 384 -20.79 -1.05 4.93
N PHE A 385 -19.53 -0.71 4.70
CA PHE A 385 -18.84 -1.06 3.46
C PHE A 385 -19.08 -2.54 3.10
N PRO A 386 -19.60 -2.84 1.88
CA PRO A 386 -20.14 -4.15 1.54
C PRO A 386 -19.02 -5.19 1.39
N ILE A 387 -19.25 -6.40 1.94
CA ILE A 387 -18.24 -7.46 1.87
C ILE A 387 -18.25 -8.22 0.54
N ASP A 388 -19.36 -8.22 -0.20
CA ASP A 388 -19.51 -8.94 -1.47
C ASP A 388 -19.25 -8.08 -2.71
N THR A 389 -19.21 -6.76 -2.55
CA THR A 389 -18.77 -5.80 -3.57
C THR A 389 -17.73 -4.85 -3.00
N PRO A 390 -16.57 -5.36 -2.52
CA PRO A 390 -15.59 -4.59 -1.75
C PRO A 390 -14.70 -3.73 -2.64
N VAL A 391 -15.31 -2.85 -3.44
CA VAL A 391 -14.63 -1.92 -4.33
C VAL A 391 -15.20 -0.51 -4.18
N SER A 392 -14.43 0.52 -4.53
CA SER A 392 -14.83 1.92 -4.43
C SER A 392 -14.52 2.68 -5.71
N GLY A 393 -15.52 3.40 -6.22
CA GLY A 393 -15.39 4.23 -7.43
C GLY A 393 -15.20 3.45 -8.73
N VAL A 394 -15.39 2.13 -8.70
CA VAL A 394 -15.29 1.22 -9.84
C VAL A 394 -16.27 0.06 -9.69
N GLU A 395 -16.58 -0.60 -10.80
CA GLU A 395 -17.31 -1.86 -10.77
C GLU A 395 -16.40 -3.01 -10.32
N LEU A 396 -16.97 -4.03 -9.63
CA LEU A 396 -16.22 -5.20 -9.18
C LEU A 396 -15.52 -5.92 -10.33
N SER A 397 -16.16 -6.00 -11.51
CA SER A 397 -15.60 -6.59 -12.73
C SER A 397 -14.31 -5.90 -13.23
N GLU A 398 -14.07 -4.66 -12.82
CA GLU A 398 -12.86 -3.91 -13.14
C GLU A 398 -11.65 -4.31 -12.29
N ARG A 399 -11.84 -5.22 -11.33
CA ARG A 399 -10.82 -5.73 -10.41
C ARG A 399 -10.76 -7.26 -10.47
N PRO A 400 -10.21 -7.82 -11.58
CA PRO A 400 -10.31 -9.26 -11.86
C PRO A 400 -9.73 -10.13 -10.75
N LEU A 401 -8.69 -9.68 -10.02
CA LEU A 401 -8.07 -10.50 -8.98
C LEU A 401 -9.05 -10.85 -7.84
N ILE A 402 -9.96 -9.96 -7.47
CA ILE A 402 -11.01 -10.27 -6.49
C ILE A 402 -12.29 -10.74 -7.17
N ALA A 403 -12.70 -10.12 -8.27
CA ALA A 403 -13.95 -10.45 -8.95
C ALA A 403 -14.02 -11.93 -9.34
N LYS A 404 -12.96 -12.43 -10.01
CA LYS A 404 -12.90 -13.81 -10.49
C LYS A 404 -12.86 -14.84 -9.37
N LEU A 405 -12.30 -14.50 -8.23
CA LEU A 405 -12.31 -15.39 -7.07
C LEU A 405 -13.71 -15.43 -6.43
N LEU A 406 -14.37 -14.29 -6.28
CA LEU A 406 -15.73 -14.25 -5.69
C LEU A 406 -16.82 -14.80 -6.62
N GLU A 407 -16.57 -14.97 -7.94
CA GLU A 407 -17.44 -15.72 -8.85
C GLU A 407 -17.48 -17.21 -8.53
N VAL A 408 -16.47 -17.77 -7.85
CA VAL A 408 -16.38 -19.19 -7.46
C VAL A 408 -16.95 -19.37 -6.06
N GLY A 409 -18.08 -20.10 -5.93
CA GLY A 409 -18.78 -20.24 -4.66
C GLY A 409 -17.90 -20.74 -3.50
N GLU A 410 -17.05 -21.75 -3.75
CA GLU A 410 -16.12 -22.27 -2.74
C GLU A 410 -15.11 -21.20 -2.25
N TYR A 411 -14.61 -20.36 -3.15
CA TYR A 411 -13.68 -19.28 -2.77
C TYR A 411 -14.42 -18.15 -2.05
N LYS A 412 -15.64 -17.82 -2.46
CA LYS A 412 -16.48 -16.86 -1.76
C LYS A 412 -16.80 -17.33 -0.33
N ASP A 413 -17.16 -18.60 -0.15
CA ASP A 413 -17.40 -19.18 1.17
C ASP A 413 -16.14 -19.12 2.04
N LYS A 414 -14.97 -19.39 1.45
CA LYS A 414 -13.68 -19.30 2.14
C LYS A 414 -13.32 -17.86 2.52
N TYR A 415 -13.57 -16.90 1.64
CA TYR A 415 -13.41 -15.47 1.91
C TYR A 415 -14.31 -15.01 3.09
N HIS A 416 -15.58 -15.42 3.09
CA HIS A 416 -16.48 -15.17 4.22
C HIS A 416 -15.99 -15.82 5.52
N GLN A 417 -15.43 -17.03 5.43
CA GLN A 417 -14.84 -17.69 6.60
C GLN A 417 -13.66 -16.87 7.17
N TYR A 418 -12.78 -16.36 6.30
CA TYR A 418 -11.67 -15.49 6.75
C TYR A 418 -12.17 -14.20 7.40
N ILE A 419 -13.22 -13.59 6.86
CA ILE A 419 -13.85 -12.42 7.50
C ILE A 419 -14.43 -12.79 8.87
N GLN A 420 -15.07 -13.97 8.99
CA GLN A 420 -15.59 -14.47 10.28
C GLN A 420 -14.45 -14.73 11.27
N ASP A 421 -13.35 -15.36 10.82
CA ASP A 421 -12.17 -15.61 11.65
C ASP A 421 -11.57 -14.29 12.19
N ILE A 422 -11.53 -13.23 11.36
CA ILE A 422 -11.11 -11.89 11.80
C ILE A 422 -12.06 -11.34 12.87
N LEU A 423 -13.39 -11.49 12.70
CA LEU A 423 -14.33 -11.03 13.72
C LEU A 423 -14.12 -11.77 15.05
N ASP A 424 -13.96 -13.09 15.00
CA ASP A 424 -13.86 -13.92 16.20
C ASP A 424 -12.51 -13.72 16.92
N ASP A 425 -11.40 -13.66 16.16
CA ASP A 425 -10.05 -13.68 16.72
C ASP A 425 -9.45 -12.28 16.94
N TYR A 426 -10.11 -11.22 16.44
CA TYR A 426 -9.55 -9.88 16.56
C TYR A 426 -10.52 -8.85 17.16
N PHE A 427 -11.80 -8.86 16.77
CA PHE A 427 -12.78 -7.88 17.26
C PHE A 427 -13.61 -8.41 18.43
N ASN A 428 -14.29 -9.55 18.29
CA ASN A 428 -15.25 -10.07 19.27
C ASN A 428 -14.58 -10.55 20.56
N ASN A 429 -13.30 -10.93 20.52
CA ASN A 429 -12.53 -11.31 21.71
C ASN A 429 -11.86 -10.11 22.43
N GLY A 430 -12.05 -8.89 21.93
CA GLY A 430 -11.49 -7.66 22.51
C GLY A 430 -10.03 -7.36 22.12
N LYS A 431 -9.37 -8.19 21.31
CA LYS A 431 -7.95 -8.02 20.96
C LYS A 431 -7.71 -6.69 20.23
N PHE A 432 -8.64 -6.21 19.41
CA PHE A 432 -8.53 -4.92 18.73
C PHE A 432 -8.40 -3.76 19.71
N GLU A 433 -9.32 -3.68 20.70
CA GLU A 433 -9.30 -2.64 21.71
C GLU A 433 -8.07 -2.78 22.63
N ASP A 434 -7.75 -4.01 23.08
CA ASP A 434 -6.58 -4.28 23.91
C ASP A 434 -5.27 -3.88 23.20
N THR A 435 -5.19 -4.07 21.88
CA THR A 435 -4.02 -3.66 21.09
C THR A 435 -3.91 -2.14 21.03
N ILE A 436 -5.01 -1.42 20.81
CA ILE A 436 -5.05 0.04 20.85
C ILE A 436 -4.61 0.56 22.23
N ASP A 437 -5.13 -0.01 23.33
CA ASP A 437 -4.77 0.39 24.68
C ASP A 437 -3.31 0.11 25.02
N LYS A 438 -2.77 -1.02 24.55
CA LYS A 438 -1.35 -1.35 24.66
C LYS A 438 -0.49 -0.32 23.92
N LEU A 439 -0.86 -0.02 22.67
CA LEU A 439 -0.15 0.95 21.85
C LEU A 439 -0.22 2.36 22.45
N ASP A 440 -1.39 2.79 22.90
CA ASP A 440 -1.54 4.08 23.58
C ASP A 440 -0.60 4.18 24.79
N SER A 441 -0.57 3.15 25.64
CA SER A 441 0.35 3.09 26.77
C SER A 441 1.85 3.15 26.38
N GLN A 442 2.17 2.74 25.15
CA GLN A 442 3.54 2.71 24.65
C GLN A 442 3.96 4.02 23.97
N ILE A 443 3.02 4.69 23.25
CA ILE A 443 3.37 5.80 22.37
C ILE A 443 2.84 7.17 22.84
N SER A 444 1.89 7.24 23.76
CA SER A 444 1.21 8.52 24.11
C SER A 444 2.18 9.61 24.57
N GLU A 445 3.23 9.29 25.34
CA GLU A 445 4.24 10.25 25.75
C GLU A 445 5.05 10.80 24.56
N TYR A 446 5.35 9.95 23.57
CA TYR A 446 6.05 10.37 22.35
C TYR A 446 5.14 11.26 21.49
N VAL A 447 3.86 10.91 21.36
CA VAL A 447 2.88 11.71 20.58
C VAL A 447 2.66 13.07 21.23
N GLU A 448 2.53 13.13 22.59
CA GLU A 448 2.35 14.39 23.32
C GLU A 448 3.54 15.34 23.14
N ASN A 449 4.77 14.78 23.05
CA ASN A 449 6.01 15.55 22.93
C ASN A 449 6.53 15.69 21.49
N ASP A 450 5.83 15.18 20.47
CA ASP A 450 6.24 15.24 19.07
C ASP A 450 6.10 16.65 18.51
N ALA A 451 7.21 17.39 18.50
CA ALA A 451 7.25 18.81 18.10
C ALA A 451 6.88 19.04 16.62
N SER A 452 7.01 18.03 15.76
CA SER A 452 6.68 18.09 14.33
C SER A 452 5.35 17.43 13.97
N ALA A 453 4.50 17.09 14.97
CA ALA A 453 3.24 16.40 14.79
C ALA A 453 2.27 17.15 13.85
N PHE A 454 1.58 16.41 12.98
CA PHE A 454 0.50 16.94 12.15
C PHE A 454 -0.80 17.21 12.95
N TYR A 455 -0.97 16.52 14.08
CA TYR A 455 -2.14 16.57 14.94
C TYR A 455 -1.75 16.91 16.37
N THR A 456 -2.63 17.62 17.08
CA THR A 456 -2.47 17.87 18.50
C THR A 456 -2.73 16.61 19.32
N TYR A 457 -2.23 16.56 20.55
CA TYR A 457 -2.50 15.44 21.46
C TYR A 457 -4.00 15.27 21.76
N GLU A 458 -4.78 16.36 21.78
CA GLU A 458 -6.25 16.29 21.93
C GLU A 458 -6.90 15.60 20.72
N GLU A 459 -6.42 15.87 19.50
CA GLU A 459 -6.89 15.22 18.27
C GLU A 459 -6.53 13.74 18.28
N TYR A 460 -5.33 13.38 18.75
CA TYR A 460 -4.94 11.99 18.97
C TYR A 460 -5.89 11.25 19.90
N LEU A 461 -6.22 11.81 21.08
CA LEU A 461 -7.15 11.19 22.04
C LEU A 461 -8.57 11.02 21.46
N LYS A 462 -9.05 11.99 20.67
CA LYS A 462 -10.33 11.88 19.94
C LYS A 462 -10.24 10.78 18.87
N GLY A 463 -9.12 10.72 18.15
CA GLY A 463 -8.84 9.70 17.15
C GLY A 463 -8.91 8.30 17.74
N LEU A 464 -8.31 8.05 18.90
CA LEU A 464 -8.38 6.75 19.58
C LEU A 464 -9.82 6.33 19.90
N SER A 465 -10.62 7.27 20.42
CA SER A 465 -12.02 7.01 20.73
C SER A 465 -12.83 6.69 19.46
N ALA A 466 -12.61 7.46 18.40
CA ALA A 466 -13.24 7.24 17.10
C ALA A 466 -12.82 5.92 16.46
N LEU A 467 -11.54 5.53 16.57
CA LEU A 467 -11.02 4.28 16.03
C LEU A 467 -11.66 3.04 16.70
N LYS A 468 -11.77 3.06 18.03
CA LYS A 468 -12.44 1.99 18.78
C LYS A 468 -13.92 1.86 18.40
N GLU A 469 -14.64 3.00 18.33
CA GLU A 469 -16.06 2.98 17.96
C GLU A 469 -16.25 2.56 16.49
N PHE A 470 -15.38 3.01 15.58
CA PHE A 470 -15.38 2.54 14.18
C PHE A 470 -15.21 1.02 14.11
N GLY A 471 -14.19 0.46 14.77
CA GLY A 471 -13.94 -0.97 14.78
C GLY A 471 -15.14 -1.77 15.30
N LYS A 472 -15.75 -1.33 16.39
CA LYS A 472 -16.94 -1.95 16.98
C LYS A 472 -18.14 -1.95 16.03
N LEU A 473 -18.49 -0.78 15.44
CA LEU A 473 -19.63 -0.69 14.53
C LEU A 473 -19.36 -1.43 13.21
N ARG A 474 -18.12 -1.39 12.72
CA ARG A 474 -17.72 -2.15 11.54
C ARG A 474 -17.88 -3.65 11.77
N ALA A 475 -17.44 -4.17 12.90
CA ALA A 475 -17.62 -5.58 13.26
C ALA A 475 -19.10 -5.97 13.32
N GLN A 476 -19.97 -5.14 13.92
CA GLN A 476 -21.41 -5.38 13.93
C GLN A 476 -22.03 -5.40 12.53
N SER A 477 -21.60 -4.48 11.66
CA SER A 477 -22.06 -4.45 10.27
C SER A 477 -21.65 -5.70 9.51
N ILE A 478 -20.39 -6.12 9.63
CA ILE A 478 -19.88 -7.35 8.99
C ILE A 478 -20.61 -8.58 9.49
N GLU A 479 -20.83 -8.72 10.80
CA GLU A 479 -21.61 -9.83 11.37
C GLU A 479 -23.03 -9.88 10.78
N GLY A 480 -23.68 -8.70 10.64
CA GLY A 480 -24.98 -8.60 10.00
C GLY A 480 -24.95 -8.98 8.50
N GLN A 481 -23.90 -8.61 7.79
CA GLN A 481 -23.72 -8.97 6.38
C GLN A 481 -23.47 -10.47 6.20
N LEU A 482 -22.65 -11.09 7.03
CA LEU A 482 -22.37 -12.54 6.98
C LEU A 482 -23.61 -13.38 7.30
N ASN A 483 -24.44 -12.95 8.26
CA ASN A 483 -25.67 -13.68 8.63
C ASN A 483 -26.90 -13.29 7.81
N GLY A 484 -26.79 -12.35 6.87
CA GLY A 484 -27.84 -11.92 5.95
C GLY A 484 -28.89 -10.97 6.55
N THR A 485 -28.68 -10.43 7.76
CA THR A 485 -29.56 -9.41 8.35
C THR A 485 -29.31 -8.02 7.78
N ILE A 486 -28.07 -7.77 7.33
CA ILE A 486 -27.64 -6.57 6.59
C ILE A 486 -27.28 -7.00 5.17
N PRO A 487 -27.67 -6.26 4.13
CA PRO A 487 -27.23 -6.53 2.76
C PRO A 487 -25.72 -6.45 2.60
N SER A 488 -25.14 -7.37 1.81
CA SER A 488 -23.68 -7.50 1.64
C SER A 488 -23.14 -6.92 0.33
N THR A 489 -24.02 -6.40 -0.53
CA THR A 489 -23.67 -5.75 -1.80
C THR A 489 -24.08 -4.30 -1.83
N THR A 490 -23.39 -3.47 -2.63
CA THR A 490 -23.68 -2.04 -2.80
C THR A 490 -25.12 -1.79 -3.26
N ASP A 491 -25.59 -2.56 -4.24
CA ASP A 491 -26.93 -2.39 -4.82
C ASP A 491 -28.03 -2.70 -3.78
N GLU A 492 -27.90 -3.84 -3.07
CA GLU A 492 -28.87 -4.20 -2.05
C GLU A 492 -28.87 -3.23 -0.86
N GLN A 493 -27.71 -2.67 -0.46
CA GLN A 493 -27.62 -1.66 0.58
C GLN A 493 -28.30 -0.36 0.16
N SER A 494 -28.18 0.04 -1.11
CA SER A 494 -28.84 1.23 -1.64
C SER A 494 -30.37 1.15 -1.55
N GLU A 495 -30.93 -0.06 -1.68
CA GLU A 495 -32.36 -0.34 -1.61
C GLU A 495 -32.87 -0.58 -0.18
N ASN A 496 -31.99 -0.88 0.79
CA ASN A 496 -32.34 -1.28 2.15
C ASN A 496 -31.55 -0.49 3.21
N GLN A 497 -31.51 0.82 3.09
CA GLN A 497 -30.74 1.71 4.00
C GLN A 497 -31.20 1.62 5.46
N ASP A 498 -32.44 1.27 5.71
CA ASP A 498 -33.03 1.09 7.04
C ASP A 498 -32.47 -0.11 7.81
N LYS A 499 -31.79 -1.04 7.11
CA LYS A 499 -31.12 -2.20 7.72
C LYS A 499 -29.68 -1.95 8.13
N LEU A 500 -29.09 -0.83 7.67
CA LEU A 500 -27.68 -0.50 7.91
C LEU A 500 -27.45 -0.11 9.38
N ILE A 501 -26.23 -0.36 9.85
CA ILE A 501 -25.80 0.09 11.19
C ILE A 501 -25.82 1.62 11.25
N ASP A 502 -26.44 2.16 12.30
CA ASP A 502 -26.40 3.59 12.59
C ASP A 502 -24.96 4.00 13.01
N SER A 503 -24.38 4.89 12.26
CA SER A 503 -23.04 5.42 12.45
C SER A 503 -23.02 6.92 12.76
N SER A 504 -24.18 7.49 13.12
CA SER A 504 -24.33 8.94 13.38
C SER A 504 -23.43 9.45 14.53
N GLY A 505 -22.93 8.54 15.37
CA GLY A 505 -22.01 8.85 16.48
C GLY A 505 -20.53 8.95 16.07
N ILE A 506 -20.17 8.64 14.82
CA ILE A 506 -18.77 8.69 14.36
C ILE A 506 -18.55 9.90 13.45
N ASN A 507 -17.49 10.64 13.74
CA ASN A 507 -16.92 11.63 12.83
C ASN A 507 -15.62 11.07 12.24
N LEU A 508 -15.63 10.69 10.96
CA LEU A 508 -14.45 10.11 10.29
C LEU A 508 -13.24 11.07 10.27
N SER A 509 -13.47 12.38 10.34
CA SER A 509 -12.37 13.35 10.40
C SER A 509 -11.55 13.26 11.68
N ASP A 510 -12.12 12.68 12.76
CA ASP A 510 -11.36 12.43 14.00
C ASP A 510 -10.33 11.32 13.83
N LEU A 511 -10.43 10.48 12.79
CA LEU A 511 -9.42 9.48 12.41
C LEU A 511 -8.28 10.05 11.56
N GLY A 512 -8.30 11.35 11.26
CA GLY A 512 -7.44 11.96 10.27
C GLY A 512 -7.99 11.82 8.85
N SER A 513 -7.61 12.72 7.96
CA SER A 513 -8.08 12.70 6.57
C SER A 513 -7.00 13.16 5.61
N GLN A 514 -7.02 12.59 4.41
CA GLN A 514 -6.22 13.10 3.31
C GLN A 514 -6.73 14.49 2.88
N GLY A 515 -5.88 15.49 3.00
CA GLY A 515 -6.22 16.89 2.64
C GLY A 515 -6.54 17.82 3.82
N GLY A 516 -6.18 17.42 5.04
CA GLY A 516 -6.28 18.25 6.25
C GLY A 516 -5.26 19.39 6.29
N MET A 517 -5.33 20.35 5.36
CA MET A 517 -4.72 21.64 5.59
C MET A 517 -5.54 22.39 6.66
N LYS A 518 -4.89 22.84 7.73
CA LYS A 518 -5.41 23.83 8.68
C LYS A 518 -5.73 25.14 7.94
N GLY A 519 -6.87 25.18 7.26
CA GLY A 519 -7.51 26.41 6.84
C GLY A 519 -8.62 26.69 7.85
N GLU A 520 -8.42 27.64 8.74
CA GLU A 520 -9.51 28.25 9.53
C GLU A 520 -10.67 28.59 8.59
N ASN A 521 -11.80 27.87 8.71
CA ASN A 521 -13.05 28.00 7.96
C ASN A 521 -13.32 26.98 6.82
N ARG A 522 -12.96 25.72 6.96
CA ARG A 522 -13.73 24.67 6.28
C ARG A 522 -14.29 23.74 7.33
N GLN A 523 -15.60 23.89 7.63
CA GLN A 523 -16.37 22.78 8.22
C GLN A 523 -16.19 21.59 7.28
N PRO A 524 -15.92 20.37 7.79
CA PRO A 524 -15.98 19.16 7.01
C PRO A 524 -17.45 18.93 6.63
N GLY A 525 -17.86 19.60 5.58
CA GLY A 525 -19.16 19.37 4.97
C GLY A 525 -19.03 18.11 4.15
N ASN A 526 -19.87 17.12 4.46
CA ASN A 526 -20.19 15.95 3.67
C ASN A 526 -19.92 16.20 2.19
N MET A 527 -18.83 15.64 1.64
CA MET A 527 -18.77 15.46 0.19
C MET A 527 -19.75 14.32 -0.11
N PRO A 528 -20.72 14.53 -1.00
CA PRO A 528 -21.63 13.48 -1.38
C PRO A 528 -20.87 12.33 -2.04
N ASP A 529 -21.38 11.11 -1.89
CA ASP A 529 -20.89 9.92 -2.60
C ASP A 529 -20.64 10.24 -4.08
N MET A 530 -19.57 9.71 -4.66
CA MET A 530 -19.21 9.94 -6.07
C MET A 530 -20.35 9.56 -7.04
N ASN A 531 -21.17 8.55 -6.71
CA ASN A 531 -22.36 8.22 -7.48
C ASN A 531 -23.45 9.29 -7.36
N VAL A 532 -23.58 9.90 -6.18
CA VAL A 532 -24.44 11.07 -5.93
C VAL A 532 -23.91 12.26 -6.71
N MET A 533 -22.60 12.49 -6.70
CA MET A 533 -21.95 13.56 -7.46
C MET A 533 -22.12 13.37 -8.97
N LYS A 534 -21.99 12.14 -9.49
CA LYS A 534 -22.20 11.83 -10.89
C LYS A 534 -23.66 12.05 -11.32
N LYS A 535 -24.63 11.55 -10.54
CA LYS A 535 -26.05 11.80 -10.76
C LYS A 535 -26.39 13.29 -10.69
N ALA A 536 -25.77 14.01 -9.75
CA ALA A 536 -25.94 15.45 -9.64
C ALA A 536 -25.32 16.21 -10.83
N GLN A 537 -24.17 15.79 -11.32
CA GLN A 537 -23.56 16.33 -12.54
C GLN A 537 -24.41 16.06 -13.78
N ASP A 538 -25.02 14.88 -13.89
CA ASP A 538 -25.95 14.57 -14.99
C ASP A 538 -27.19 15.49 -14.97
N ILE A 539 -27.76 15.75 -13.78
CA ILE A 539 -28.88 16.67 -13.59
C ILE A 539 -28.46 18.10 -13.96
N ILE A 540 -27.33 18.58 -13.45
CA ILE A 540 -26.80 19.93 -13.69
C ILE A 540 -26.30 20.06 -15.13
N GLY A 541 -25.68 19.03 -15.69
CA GLY A 541 -25.16 18.98 -17.06
C GLY A 541 -26.25 19.00 -18.12
N SER A 542 -27.45 18.53 -17.80
CA SER A 542 -28.59 18.51 -18.74
C SER A 542 -29.25 19.89 -18.98
N VAL A 543 -28.81 20.94 -18.29
CA VAL A 543 -29.39 22.29 -18.35
C VAL A 543 -28.55 23.17 -19.28
N ASP A 544 -29.11 23.59 -20.45
CA ASP A 544 -28.55 24.64 -21.29
C ASP A 544 -28.83 26.02 -20.67
N ASP A 545 -27.78 26.78 -20.35
CA ASP A 545 -27.74 28.23 -19.97
C ASP A 545 -28.87 28.83 -19.10
N SER A 546 -29.80 28.03 -18.60
CA SER A 546 -30.90 28.46 -17.73
C SER A 546 -30.65 28.06 -16.29
N GLU A 547 -31.20 28.81 -15.37
CA GLU A 547 -31.22 28.45 -13.95
C GLU A 547 -31.86 27.06 -13.77
N LEU A 548 -31.34 26.27 -12.81
CA LEU A 548 -31.94 24.98 -12.40
C LEU A 548 -33.42 25.23 -12.06
N THR A 549 -34.28 24.37 -12.56
CA THR A 549 -35.71 24.40 -12.22
C THR A 549 -35.93 23.97 -10.76
N GLU A 550 -37.04 24.35 -10.17
CA GLU A 550 -37.41 23.92 -8.79
C GLU A 550 -37.44 22.38 -8.68
N GLU A 551 -37.85 21.68 -9.74
CA GLU A 551 -37.89 20.22 -9.80
C GLU A 551 -36.48 19.60 -9.79
N GLN A 552 -35.52 20.18 -10.50
CA GLN A 552 -34.12 19.74 -10.51
C GLN A 552 -33.42 20.04 -9.18
N ILE A 553 -33.70 21.19 -8.57
CA ILE A 553 -33.20 21.51 -7.21
C ILE A 553 -33.74 20.48 -6.21
N GLN A 554 -35.02 20.10 -6.32
CA GLN A 554 -35.60 19.08 -5.46
C GLN A 554 -34.97 17.70 -5.69
N GLN A 555 -34.72 17.29 -6.94
CA GLN A 555 -34.00 16.04 -7.26
C GLN A 555 -32.59 16.02 -6.67
N LEU A 556 -31.87 17.15 -6.69
CA LEU A 556 -30.54 17.26 -6.08
C LEU A 556 -30.61 17.18 -4.54
N LYS A 557 -31.65 17.75 -3.93
CA LYS A 557 -31.90 17.61 -2.47
C LYS A 557 -32.29 16.19 -2.10
N ASP A 558 -33.06 15.50 -2.92
CA ASP A 558 -33.45 14.09 -2.71
C ASP A 558 -32.25 13.13 -2.85
N LEU A 559 -31.18 13.55 -3.55
CA LEU A 559 -29.88 12.87 -3.55
C LEU A 559 -29.03 13.16 -2.30
N GLY A 560 -29.54 13.94 -1.35
CA GLY A 560 -28.88 14.27 -0.10
C GLY A 560 -27.91 15.46 -0.18
N LEU A 561 -27.96 16.26 -1.25
CA LEU A 561 -27.13 17.45 -1.41
C LEU A 561 -27.71 18.63 -0.63
N THR A 562 -26.84 19.37 0.06
CA THR A 562 -27.21 20.63 0.73
C THR A 562 -27.33 21.77 -0.28
N GLU A 563 -28.05 22.84 0.10
CA GLU A 563 -28.17 24.03 -0.77
C GLU A 563 -26.83 24.66 -1.13
N GLU A 564 -25.87 24.64 -0.19
CA GLU A 564 -24.50 25.13 -0.41
C GLU A 564 -23.74 24.28 -1.43
N GLN A 565 -23.90 22.96 -1.37
CA GLN A 565 -23.30 22.02 -2.33
C GLN A 565 -23.89 22.18 -3.74
N ILE A 566 -25.19 22.35 -3.84
CA ILE A 566 -25.88 22.62 -5.11
C ILE A 566 -25.40 23.95 -5.72
N GLU A 567 -25.26 24.99 -4.92
CA GLU A 567 -24.78 26.30 -5.37
C GLU A 567 -23.30 26.24 -5.80
N MET A 568 -22.47 25.49 -5.08
CA MET A 568 -21.06 25.25 -5.43
C MET A 568 -20.95 24.54 -6.78
N MET A 569 -21.74 23.50 -7.03
CA MET A 569 -21.77 22.77 -8.31
C MET A 569 -22.23 23.64 -9.48
N LYS A 570 -23.21 24.52 -9.25
CA LYS A 570 -23.63 25.53 -10.24
C LYS A 570 -22.50 26.49 -10.61
N ASN A 571 -21.76 26.97 -9.60
CA ASN A 571 -20.65 27.89 -9.81
C ASN A 571 -19.48 27.24 -10.53
N MET A 572 -19.20 25.96 -10.28
CA MET A 572 -18.20 25.18 -11.04
C MET A 572 -18.57 25.04 -12.52
N LYS A 573 -19.84 24.84 -12.86
CA LYS A 573 -20.31 24.81 -14.26
C LYS A 573 -20.10 26.14 -14.96
N ASN A 574 -20.33 27.25 -14.27
CA ASN A 574 -20.21 28.60 -14.85
C ASN A 574 -18.75 29.07 -15.00
N SER A 575 -17.81 28.52 -14.23
CA SER A 575 -16.38 28.83 -14.33
C SER A 575 -15.63 27.99 -15.37
N ASN A 576 -16.24 26.95 -15.91
CA ASN A 576 -15.66 26.10 -17.00
C ASN A 576 -16.08 26.57 -18.42
N ARG A 577 -16.63 27.75 -18.55
CA ARG A 577 -16.90 28.48 -19.83
C ARG A 577 -15.99 29.70 -19.91
#